data_9a4054b9af294f984561fe0a1a94a9eb
#
_entry.id   9a4054b9af294f984561fe0a1a94a9eb
#
_cell.length_a   1.000
_cell.length_b   1.000
_cell.length_c   1.000
_cell.angle_alpha   90.00
_cell.angle_beta   90.00
_cell.angle_gamma   90.00
#
_symmetry.space_group_name_H-M   'P 1'
#
loop_
_entity.id
_entity.type
_entity.pdbx_description
1 polymer ?
#
loop_
_entity_poly.entity_id
_entity_poly.type
_entity_poly.pdbx_seq_one_letter_code
_entity_poly.pdbx_strand_id
1 'polypeptide(L)'
;MHLTYLGHSCFLVETGSARILIDPFLTGNPTAAMKAEDIRCDTILVSHGHEDHTGDAVAIAKRNDALIVANYELAEYFAAKGARTHGLNPGGAHAFPFGKVKLTLAHHSSSVEAGLNAVYLGSPCGILLQAGGKTLYHAGDTALFLDMQLIGRANLDAALLPIGDNYTMGPEDALVALDFLKPRLAVPMHYNTWPLIAQDGPAFARRANEAGHTVLPLKPGEKLEI
;
A
#
# COMPACT_ATOMS: atom_id res chain seq x y z
N MET A 1 16.77 -1.10 2.18
CA MET A 1 15.47 -0.37 2.13
C MET A 1 14.87 -0.43 3.52
N HIS A 2 14.42 0.73 4.04
CA HIS A 2 13.78 0.79 5.34
C HIS A 2 12.29 1.10 5.16
N LEU A 3 11.44 0.37 5.87
CA LEU A 3 10.01 0.56 5.92
C LEU A 3 9.64 1.09 7.31
N THR A 4 8.81 2.13 7.38
CA THR A 4 8.15 2.56 8.62
C THR A 4 6.66 2.35 8.44
N TYR A 5 6.04 1.52 9.27
CA TYR A 5 4.59 1.34 9.28
C TYR A 5 3.94 2.52 10.00
N LEU A 6 3.04 3.23 9.33
CA LEU A 6 2.40 4.43 9.88
C LEU A 6 0.97 4.20 10.34
N GLY A 7 0.46 2.98 10.19
CA GLY A 7 -0.90 2.57 10.55
C GLY A 7 -1.76 2.31 9.32
N HIS A 8 -2.76 1.45 9.46
CA HIS A 8 -3.68 0.99 8.42
C HIS A 8 -2.96 0.36 7.21
N SER A 9 -2.88 1.05 6.08
CA SER A 9 -2.12 0.65 4.90
C SER A 9 -1.00 1.64 4.57
N CYS A 10 -0.73 2.60 5.48
CA CYS A 10 0.25 3.67 5.23
C CYS A 10 1.66 3.23 5.62
N PHE A 11 2.58 3.31 4.66
CA PHE A 11 4.01 3.02 4.85
C PHE A 11 4.89 4.15 4.31
N LEU A 12 5.92 4.51 5.06
CA LEU A 12 7.03 5.32 4.57
C LEU A 12 8.19 4.39 4.20
N VAL A 13 8.63 4.45 2.96
CA VAL A 13 9.75 3.67 2.41
C VAL A 13 10.93 4.61 2.18
N GLU A 14 12.06 4.31 2.81
CA GLU A 14 13.30 5.05 2.62
C GLU A 14 14.32 4.16 1.89
N THR A 15 14.82 4.64 0.74
CA THR A 15 15.76 3.91 -0.11
C THR A 15 16.77 4.87 -0.73
N GLY A 16 18.06 4.71 -0.39
CA GLY A 16 19.07 5.71 -0.75
C GLY A 16 18.70 7.08 -0.17
N SER A 17 18.57 8.09 -1.05
CA SER A 17 18.11 9.45 -0.66
C SER A 17 16.61 9.66 -0.85
N ALA A 18 15.87 8.69 -1.40
CA ALA A 18 14.46 8.85 -1.70
C ALA A 18 13.55 8.42 -0.54
N ARG A 19 12.49 9.18 -0.34
CA ARG A 19 11.42 8.93 0.63
C ARG A 19 10.10 8.78 -0.09
N ILE A 20 9.52 7.60 -0.05
CA ILE A 20 8.32 7.22 -0.77
C ILE A 20 7.23 6.90 0.26
N LEU A 21 6.13 7.61 0.21
CA LEU A 21 4.97 7.36 1.05
C LEU A 21 3.95 6.53 0.26
N ILE A 22 3.36 5.52 0.88
CA ILE A 22 2.32 4.68 0.25
C ILE A 22 1.03 4.85 1.03
N ASP A 23 -0.08 5.05 0.31
CA ASP A 23 -1.46 5.13 0.82
C ASP A 23 -1.62 5.99 2.08
N PRO A 24 -1.41 7.33 1.98
CA PRO A 24 -1.35 8.22 3.13
C PRO A 24 -2.73 8.50 3.73
N PHE A 25 -3.11 7.68 4.70
CA PHE A 25 -4.23 7.91 5.59
C PHE A 25 -3.72 8.12 7.01
N LEU A 26 -3.57 9.37 7.42
CA LEU A 26 -3.04 9.78 8.74
C LEU A 26 -4.05 10.62 9.51
N THR A 27 -4.63 11.63 8.86
CA THR A 27 -5.69 12.46 9.45
C THR A 27 -6.97 11.61 9.58
N GLY A 28 -7.50 11.54 10.79
CA GLY A 28 -8.68 10.71 11.09
C GLY A 28 -8.39 9.22 11.29
N ASN A 29 -7.15 8.77 11.10
CA ASN A 29 -6.74 7.39 11.38
C ASN A 29 -6.41 7.24 12.89
N PRO A 30 -7.20 6.43 13.66
CA PRO A 30 -6.98 6.28 15.09
C PRO A 30 -5.67 5.56 15.44
N THR A 31 -5.05 4.89 14.46
CA THR A 31 -3.79 4.16 14.64
C THR A 31 -2.57 4.88 14.05
N ALA A 32 -2.74 6.10 13.51
CA ALA A 32 -1.66 6.83 12.88
C ALA A 32 -0.48 7.09 13.82
N ALA A 33 0.72 6.69 13.42
CA ALA A 33 1.95 6.88 14.19
C ALA A 33 2.55 8.28 14.04
N MET A 34 2.15 9.04 13.00
CA MET A 34 2.63 10.37 12.70
C MET A 34 1.48 11.25 12.22
N LYS A 35 1.63 12.56 12.39
CA LYS A 35 0.70 13.53 11.80
C LYS A 35 1.07 13.77 10.33
N ALA A 36 0.05 14.04 9.50
CA ALA A 36 0.25 14.33 8.08
C ALA A 36 1.20 15.51 7.83
N GLU A 37 1.15 16.55 8.69
CA GLU A 37 2.03 17.74 8.59
C GLU A 37 3.51 17.45 8.82
N ASP A 38 3.84 16.38 9.56
CA ASP A 38 5.22 16.02 9.88
C ASP A 38 5.87 15.15 8.78
N ILE A 39 5.07 14.63 7.87
CA ILE A 39 5.56 13.80 6.77
C ILE A 39 6.46 14.60 5.82
N ARG A 40 7.61 14.00 5.49
CA ARG A 40 8.53 14.45 4.45
C ARG A 40 8.72 13.31 3.46
N CYS A 41 8.38 13.53 2.20
CA CYS A 41 8.52 12.56 1.11
C CYS A 41 8.72 13.23 -0.23
N ASP A 42 9.31 12.50 -1.17
CA ASP A 42 9.57 12.95 -2.54
C ASP A 42 8.51 12.42 -3.51
N THR A 43 7.91 11.29 -3.15
CA THR A 43 6.91 10.58 -3.97
C THR A 43 5.84 9.98 -3.08
N ILE A 44 4.61 9.96 -3.59
CA ILE A 44 3.47 9.29 -2.97
C ILE A 44 2.95 8.26 -3.98
N LEU A 45 2.81 7.01 -3.56
CA LEU A 45 2.19 5.95 -4.33
C LEU A 45 0.80 5.69 -3.77
N VAL A 46 -0.22 5.66 -4.63
CA VAL A 46 -1.61 5.45 -4.19
C VAL A 46 -2.18 4.24 -4.92
N SER A 47 -2.68 3.28 -4.15
CA SER A 47 -3.22 2.02 -4.66
C SER A 47 -4.61 2.21 -5.31
N HIS A 48 -5.51 2.95 -4.66
CA HIS A 48 -6.89 3.18 -5.12
C HIS A 48 -7.53 4.40 -4.47
N GLY A 49 -8.79 4.71 -4.83
CA GLY A 49 -9.43 5.99 -4.54
C GLY A 49 -10.10 6.13 -3.17
N HIS A 50 -10.22 5.08 -2.35
CA HIS A 50 -10.90 5.19 -1.07
C HIS A 50 -10.17 6.15 -0.12
N GLU A 51 -10.93 6.82 0.75
CA GLU A 51 -10.44 7.89 1.60
C GLU A 51 -9.37 7.41 2.59
N ASP A 52 -9.50 6.18 3.08
CA ASP A 52 -8.53 5.52 3.96
C ASP A 52 -7.22 5.10 3.27
N HIS A 53 -7.04 5.48 2.00
CA HIS A 53 -5.78 5.36 1.23
C HIS A 53 -5.34 6.69 0.63
N THR A 54 -6.29 7.60 0.33
CA THR A 54 -6.02 8.86 -0.36
C THR A 54 -6.01 10.08 0.54
N GLY A 55 -6.57 9.99 1.76
CA GLY A 55 -7.00 11.11 2.59
C GLY A 55 -6.04 12.31 2.65
N ASP A 56 -4.75 12.08 2.89
CA ASP A 56 -3.76 13.16 3.02
C ASP A 56 -2.89 13.34 1.76
N ALA A 57 -3.07 12.54 0.70
CA ALA A 57 -2.17 12.50 -0.46
C ALA A 57 -1.94 13.87 -1.09
N VAL A 58 -3.00 14.61 -1.42
CA VAL A 58 -2.89 15.92 -2.07
C VAL A 58 -2.25 16.97 -1.16
N ALA A 59 -2.63 16.98 0.12
CA ALA A 59 -2.10 17.96 1.07
C ALA A 59 -0.61 17.74 1.32
N ILE A 60 -0.18 16.47 1.49
CA ILE A 60 1.21 16.11 1.67
C ILE A 60 2.00 16.39 0.38
N ALA A 61 1.48 16.03 -0.80
CA ALA A 61 2.14 16.27 -2.08
C ALA A 61 2.44 17.75 -2.30
N LYS A 62 1.45 18.62 -2.11
CA LYS A 62 1.63 20.07 -2.27
C LYS A 62 2.66 20.66 -1.30
N ARG A 63 2.65 20.23 -0.04
CA ARG A 63 3.58 20.74 0.97
C ARG A 63 5.03 20.32 0.71
N ASN A 64 5.23 19.13 0.15
CA ASN A 64 6.57 18.54 -0.09
C ASN A 64 7.05 18.69 -1.54
N ASP A 65 6.26 19.27 -2.45
CA ASP A 65 6.45 19.20 -3.91
C ASP A 65 6.62 17.75 -4.41
N ALA A 66 5.94 16.80 -3.75
CA ALA A 66 6.05 15.39 -4.04
C ALA A 66 5.23 15.00 -5.28
N LEU A 67 5.72 14.00 -6.03
CA LEU A 67 5.03 13.41 -7.16
C LEU A 67 4.03 12.34 -6.67
N ILE A 68 2.76 12.42 -7.05
CA ILE A 68 1.80 11.32 -6.82
C ILE A 68 1.80 10.39 -8.02
N VAL A 69 1.99 9.09 -7.78
CA VAL A 69 1.86 8.02 -8.77
C VAL A 69 0.66 7.16 -8.41
N ALA A 70 -0.28 7.00 -9.34
CA ALA A 70 -1.51 6.24 -9.15
C ALA A 70 -2.01 5.65 -10.49
N ASN A 71 -3.18 4.98 -10.50
CA ASN A 71 -3.84 4.69 -11.77
C ASN A 71 -4.19 5.99 -12.49
N TYR A 72 -4.42 5.90 -13.81
CA TYR A 72 -4.56 7.08 -14.66
C TYR A 72 -5.68 8.02 -14.19
N GLU A 73 -6.88 7.52 -13.94
CA GLU A 73 -8.05 8.31 -13.57
C GLU A 73 -7.86 9.00 -12.20
N LEU A 74 -7.26 8.31 -11.26
CA LEU A 74 -6.97 8.84 -9.94
C LEU A 74 -5.84 9.89 -10.01
N ALA A 75 -4.83 9.68 -10.86
CA ALA A 75 -3.78 10.67 -11.11
C ALA A 75 -4.35 11.97 -11.70
N GLU A 76 -5.26 11.89 -12.70
CA GLU A 76 -5.95 13.05 -13.26
C GLU A 76 -6.82 13.77 -12.21
N TYR A 77 -7.51 13.01 -11.36
CA TYR A 77 -8.27 13.60 -10.25
C TYR A 77 -7.38 14.37 -9.27
N PHE A 78 -6.21 13.87 -8.93
CA PHE A 78 -5.25 14.58 -8.08
C PHE A 78 -4.60 15.77 -8.80
N ALA A 79 -4.34 15.66 -10.11
CA ALA A 79 -3.86 16.77 -10.93
C ALA A 79 -4.87 17.93 -10.95
N ALA A 80 -6.16 17.64 -11.08
CA ALA A 80 -7.22 18.63 -11.01
C ALA A 80 -7.29 19.34 -9.64
N LYS A 81 -6.77 18.70 -8.58
CA LYS A 81 -6.61 19.29 -7.24
C LYS A 81 -5.27 20.03 -7.08
N GLY A 82 -4.46 20.13 -8.14
CA GLY A 82 -3.21 20.88 -8.19
C GLY A 82 -2.00 20.12 -7.62
N ALA A 83 -2.02 18.79 -7.56
CA ALA A 83 -0.84 17.97 -7.28
C ALA A 83 -0.06 17.68 -8.58
N ARG A 84 1.24 17.42 -8.45
CA ARG A 84 2.04 16.84 -9.53
C ARG A 84 1.77 15.34 -9.57
N THR A 85 1.45 14.80 -10.73
CA THR A 85 1.03 13.40 -10.86
C THR A 85 1.72 12.67 -12.00
N HIS A 86 1.76 11.35 -11.91
CA HIS A 86 2.11 10.43 -12.98
C HIS A 86 1.12 9.27 -13.00
N GLY A 87 0.33 9.20 -14.06
CA GLY A 87 -0.65 8.14 -14.24
C GLY A 87 -0.04 6.87 -14.83
N LEU A 88 -0.38 5.73 -14.26
CA LEU A 88 -0.10 4.39 -14.78
C LEU A 88 -1.40 3.62 -14.94
N ASN A 89 -1.33 2.37 -15.40
CA ASN A 89 -2.45 1.42 -15.35
C ASN A 89 -1.96 0.04 -14.89
N PRO A 90 -2.82 -0.83 -14.36
CA PRO A 90 -2.45 -2.20 -14.01
C PRO A 90 -1.73 -2.90 -15.17
N GLY A 91 -0.60 -3.51 -14.85
CA GLY A 91 0.32 -4.09 -15.84
C GLY A 91 1.40 -3.13 -16.36
N GLY A 92 1.16 -1.81 -16.30
CA GLY A 92 2.12 -0.77 -16.68
C GLY A 92 3.22 -0.57 -15.64
N ALA A 93 4.38 -0.11 -16.11
CA ALA A 93 5.51 0.23 -15.25
C ALA A 93 6.27 1.44 -15.78
N HIS A 94 6.85 2.22 -14.86
CA HIS A 94 7.70 3.36 -15.20
C HIS A 94 8.95 3.39 -14.32
N ALA A 95 10.08 3.83 -14.89
CA ALA A 95 11.33 4.06 -14.15
C ALA A 95 11.40 5.51 -13.71
N PHE A 96 11.53 5.72 -12.40
CA PHE A 96 11.73 7.01 -11.76
C PHE A 96 13.18 7.11 -11.25
N PRO A 97 13.67 8.29 -10.87
CA PRO A 97 15.02 8.43 -10.31
C PRO A 97 15.30 7.56 -9.08
N PHE A 98 14.27 7.24 -8.30
CA PHE A 98 14.38 6.41 -7.10
C PHE A 98 14.28 4.91 -7.37
N GLY A 99 13.83 4.48 -8.54
CA GLY A 99 13.60 3.08 -8.87
C GLY A 99 12.44 2.89 -9.84
N LYS A 100 11.92 1.67 -9.95
CA LYS A 100 10.83 1.33 -10.86
C LYS A 100 9.56 1.03 -10.08
N VAL A 101 8.45 1.61 -10.52
CA VAL A 101 7.10 1.31 -10.04
C VAL A 101 6.33 0.58 -11.13
N LYS A 102 5.68 -0.52 -10.77
CA LYS A 102 4.71 -1.22 -11.62
C LYS A 102 3.41 -1.36 -10.85
N LEU A 103 2.29 -1.00 -11.48
CA LEU A 103 0.97 -1.31 -10.95
C LEU A 103 0.57 -2.73 -11.34
N THR A 104 0.01 -3.47 -10.39
CA THR A 104 -0.55 -4.81 -10.60
C THR A 104 -2.07 -4.75 -10.49
N LEU A 105 -2.76 -5.81 -10.87
CA LEU A 105 -4.17 -5.97 -10.55
C LEU A 105 -4.38 -6.00 -9.03
N ALA A 106 -5.55 -5.55 -8.60
CA ALA A 106 -6.15 -5.81 -7.31
C ALA A 106 -7.66 -5.99 -7.50
N HIS A 107 -8.28 -6.86 -6.73
CA HIS A 107 -9.72 -7.13 -6.78
C HIS A 107 -10.43 -6.40 -5.66
N HIS A 108 -10.83 -5.17 -5.95
CA HIS A 108 -11.49 -4.26 -5.02
C HIS A 108 -12.31 -3.22 -5.80
N SER A 109 -12.86 -2.22 -5.14
CA SER A 109 -13.44 -1.03 -5.75
C SER A 109 -12.50 0.16 -5.61
N SER A 110 -12.79 1.25 -6.33
CA SER A 110 -11.97 2.46 -6.29
C SER A 110 -12.84 3.67 -6.58
N SER A 111 -13.24 4.39 -5.55
CA SER A 111 -14.04 5.60 -5.68
C SER A 111 -13.59 6.64 -4.66
N VAL A 112 -13.88 7.90 -4.96
CA VAL A 112 -13.81 9.01 -4.01
C VAL A 112 -15.21 9.53 -3.74
N GLU A 113 -15.46 10.00 -2.53
CA GLU A 113 -16.68 10.68 -2.21
C GLU A 113 -16.68 12.10 -2.80
N ALA A 114 -17.75 12.44 -3.51
CA ALA A 114 -17.97 13.77 -4.09
C ALA A 114 -19.38 14.26 -3.71
N GLY A 115 -19.51 14.83 -2.52
CA GLY A 115 -20.79 15.20 -1.93
C GLY A 115 -21.64 13.96 -1.62
N LEU A 116 -22.83 13.85 -2.23
CA LEU A 116 -23.72 12.68 -2.05
C LEU A 116 -23.45 11.53 -3.04
N ASN A 117 -22.44 11.65 -3.89
CA ASN A 117 -22.14 10.67 -4.93
C ASN A 117 -20.72 10.10 -4.72
N ALA A 118 -20.58 8.81 -5.02
CA ALA A 118 -19.26 8.19 -5.19
C ALA A 118 -18.85 8.33 -6.66
N VAL A 119 -17.63 8.80 -6.93
CA VAL A 119 -17.05 8.87 -8.26
C VAL A 119 -16.02 7.77 -8.41
N TYR A 120 -16.26 6.84 -9.34
CA TYR A 120 -15.30 5.78 -9.63
C TYR A 120 -14.08 6.36 -10.36
N LEU A 121 -12.89 6.05 -9.86
CA LEU A 121 -11.63 6.58 -10.36
C LEU A 121 -10.65 5.46 -10.77
N GLY A 122 -11.08 4.65 -11.73
CA GLY A 122 -10.27 3.61 -12.32
C GLY A 122 -10.10 2.37 -11.44
N SER A 123 -9.35 1.39 -11.95
CA SER A 123 -9.14 0.11 -11.27
C SER A 123 -8.25 0.26 -10.03
N PRO A 124 -8.58 -0.42 -8.91
CA PRO A 124 -7.66 -0.55 -7.79
C PRO A 124 -6.40 -1.32 -8.22
N CYS A 125 -5.30 -1.03 -7.55
CA CYS A 125 -3.99 -1.57 -7.92
C CYS A 125 -3.22 -2.05 -6.70
N GLY A 126 -2.46 -3.13 -6.87
CA GLY A 126 -1.27 -3.37 -6.06
C GLY A 126 -0.07 -2.61 -6.66
N ILE A 127 0.96 -2.42 -5.86
CA ILE A 127 2.15 -1.64 -6.20
C ILE A 127 3.39 -2.52 -6.05
N LEU A 128 4.13 -2.75 -7.13
CA LEU A 128 5.47 -3.30 -7.10
C LEU A 128 6.48 -2.14 -7.18
N LEU A 129 7.24 -1.95 -6.11
CA LEU A 129 8.34 -0.98 -6.02
C LEU A 129 9.68 -1.72 -6.05
N GLN A 130 10.48 -1.46 -7.08
CA GLN A 130 11.86 -1.96 -7.20
C GLN A 130 12.82 -0.78 -7.01
N ALA A 131 13.51 -0.74 -5.88
CA ALA A 131 14.43 0.35 -5.54
C ALA A 131 15.55 -0.15 -4.61
N GLY A 132 16.75 0.38 -4.71
CA GLY A 132 17.88 0.01 -3.86
C GLY A 132 18.24 -1.49 -3.91
N GLY A 133 17.99 -2.16 -5.04
CA GLY A 133 18.22 -3.60 -5.20
C GLY A 133 17.19 -4.50 -4.50
N LYS A 134 16.07 -3.95 -4.01
CA LYS A 134 14.99 -4.63 -3.32
C LYS A 134 13.68 -4.52 -4.09
N THR A 135 12.81 -5.51 -3.92
CA THR A 135 11.46 -5.56 -4.48
C THR A 135 10.43 -5.63 -3.35
N LEU A 136 9.64 -4.57 -3.22
CA LEU A 136 8.51 -4.47 -2.28
C LEU A 136 7.20 -4.60 -3.05
N TYR A 137 6.29 -5.43 -2.57
CA TYR A 137 4.91 -5.49 -3.03
C TYR A 137 3.98 -4.94 -1.94
N HIS A 138 3.23 -3.88 -2.26
CA HIS A 138 2.10 -3.42 -1.46
C HIS A 138 0.84 -3.84 -2.18
N ALA A 139 0.04 -4.71 -1.57
CA ALA A 139 -1.10 -5.30 -2.26
C ALA A 139 -2.23 -4.30 -2.51
N GLY A 140 -2.25 -3.16 -1.78
CA GLY A 140 -3.43 -2.31 -1.68
C GLY A 140 -4.57 -3.10 -1.03
N ASP A 141 -5.79 -2.67 -1.27
CA ASP A 141 -6.96 -3.42 -0.88
C ASP A 141 -7.32 -4.42 -1.97
N THR A 142 -7.44 -5.68 -1.58
CA THR A 142 -7.72 -6.75 -2.53
C THR A 142 -8.29 -7.99 -1.84
N ALA A 143 -9.14 -8.72 -2.56
CA ALA A 143 -9.40 -10.12 -2.31
C ALA A 143 -8.20 -10.98 -2.72
N LEU A 144 -8.19 -12.25 -2.33
CA LEU A 144 -7.28 -13.26 -2.88
C LEU A 144 -7.60 -13.50 -4.37
N PHE A 145 -6.58 -13.59 -5.22
CA PHE A 145 -6.73 -13.92 -6.63
C PHE A 145 -5.52 -14.70 -7.16
N LEU A 146 -5.78 -15.50 -8.21
CA LEU A 146 -4.79 -16.46 -8.71
C LEU A 146 -3.55 -15.81 -9.30
N ASP A 147 -3.69 -14.64 -9.93
CA ASP A 147 -2.57 -13.94 -10.58
C ASP A 147 -1.52 -13.39 -9.60
N MET A 148 -1.77 -13.49 -8.27
CA MET A 148 -0.74 -13.26 -7.26
C MET A 148 0.48 -14.18 -7.47
N GLN A 149 0.30 -15.37 -8.07
CA GLN A 149 1.41 -16.24 -8.49
C GLN A 149 2.34 -15.57 -9.53
N LEU A 150 1.78 -14.76 -10.42
CA LEU A 150 2.56 -14.01 -11.41
C LEU A 150 3.30 -12.83 -10.76
N ILE A 151 2.68 -12.19 -9.76
CA ILE A 151 3.31 -11.13 -8.96
C ILE A 151 4.51 -11.70 -8.19
N GLY A 152 4.37 -12.88 -7.60
CA GLY A 152 5.44 -13.58 -6.87
C GLY A 152 6.70 -13.85 -7.71
N ARG A 153 6.58 -13.94 -9.05
CA ARG A 153 7.73 -14.08 -9.97
C ARG A 153 8.68 -12.88 -9.96
N ALA A 154 8.28 -11.77 -9.33
CA ALA A 154 9.15 -10.60 -9.16
C ALA A 154 10.23 -10.80 -8.07
N ASN A 155 10.28 -11.95 -7.39
CA ASN A 155 11.21 -12.25 -6.30
C ASN A 155 11.11 -11.21 -5.17
N LEU A 156 9.96 -11.19 -4.50
CA LEU A 156 9.62 -10.20 -3.48
C LEU A 156 10.53 -10.31 -2.24
N ASP A 157 11.24 -9.24 -1.91
CA ASP A 157 11.95 -9.13 -0.63
C ASP A 157 10.94 -8.91 0.50
N ALA A 158 9.88 -8.13 0.26
CA ALA A 158 8.77 -7.99 1.20
C ALA A 158 7.42 -7.86 0.50
N ALA A 159 6.35 -8.31 1.18
CA ALA A 159 4.96 -8.11 0.78
C ALA A 159 4.16 -7.52 1.95
N LEU A 160 3.38 -6.48 1.67
CA LEU A 160 2.45 -5.83 2.60
C LEU A 160 1.04 -6.28 2.21
N LEU A 161 0.39 -7.06 3.08
CA LEU A 161 -0.85 -7.77 2.74
C LEU A 161 -1.99 -7.38 3.69
N PRO A 162 -3.18 -7.00 3.18
CA PRO A 162 -4.33 -6.76 4.03
C PRO A 162 -4.81 -8.08 4.64
N ILE A 163 -5.23 -8.02 5.91
CA ILE A 163 -5.82 -9.17 6.63
C ILE A 163 -7.11 -8.80 7.36
N GLY A 164 -7.68 -7.62 7.09
CA GLY A 164 -8.80 -7.08 7.85
C GLY A 164 -10.12 -7.81 7.68
N ASP A 165 -10.24 -8.66 6.64
CA ASP A 165 -11.51 -9.27 6.24
C ASP A 165 -12.55 -8.21 5.86
N ASN A 166 -13.81 -8.54 5.82
CA ASN A 166 -14.95 -7.69 5.48
C ASN A 166 -14.80 -6.86 4.19
N TYR A 167 -13.74 -6.07 4.04
CA TYR A 167 -13.48 -5.24 2.86
C TYR A 167 -12.34 -5.78 1.99
N THR A 168 -11.45 -6.57 2.54
CA THR A 168 -10.28 -7.15 1.87
C THR A 168 -10.23 -8.66 2.11
N MET A 169 -9.17 -9.34 1.69
CA MET A 169 -8.93 -10.71 2.15
C MET A 169 -8.76 -10.73 3.68
N GLY A 170 -9.23 -11.83 4.28
CA GLY A 170 -9.03 -12.13 5.68
C GLY A 170 -7.76 -12.94 5.92
N PRO A 171 -7.48 -13.34 7.19
CA PRO A 171 -6.28 -14.11 7.55
C PRO A 171 -6.14 -15.43 6.80
N GLU A 172 -7.24 -16.15 6.52
CA GLU A 172 -7.21 -17.44 5.81
C GLU A 172 -6.77 -17.25 4.35
N ASP A 173 -7.35 -16.29 3.64
CA ASP A 173 -6.99 -15.97 2.27
C ASP A 173 -5.55 -15.42 2.20
N ALA A 174 -5.14 -14.65 3.19
CA ALA A 174 -3.80 -14.11 3.25
C ALA A 174 -2.73 -15.20 3.40
N LEU A 175 -3.01 -16.32 4.09
CA LEU A 175 -2.13 -17.49 4.12
C LEU A 175 -1.95 -18.09 2.71
N VAL A 176 -3.03 -18.23 1.95
CA VAL A 176 -2.96 -18.69 0.55
C VAL A 176 -2.23 -17.69 -0.33
N ALA A 177 -2.43 -16.39 -0.10
CA ALA A 177 -1.70 -15.33 -0.81
C ALA A 177 -0.18 -15.42 -0.57
N LEU A 178 0.26 -15.78 0.63
CA LEU A 178 1.68 -16.03 0.92
C LEU A 178 2.25 -17.18 0.09
N ASP A 179 1.50 -18.27 -0.10
CA ASP A 179 1.88 -19.40 -0.97
C ASP A 179 2.02 -18.99 -2.43
N PHE A 180 1.17 -18.07 -2.90
CA PHE A 180 1.21 -17.57 -4.28
C PHE A 180 2.34 -16.57 -4.51
N LEU A 181 2.52 -15.63 -3.60
CA LEU A 181 3.49 -14.54 -3.69
C LEU A 181 4.92 -14.97 -3.34
N LYS A 182 5.06 -15.89 -2.38
CA LYS A 182 6.34 -16.40 -1.85
C LYS A 182 7.33 -15.28 -1.49
N PRO A 183 6.92 -14.28 -0.72
CA PRO A 183 7.83 -13.22 -0.32
C PRO A 183 8.87 -13.76 0.68
N ARG A 184 10.05 -13.12 0.74
CA ARG A 184 11.02 -13.42 1.81
C ARG A 184 10.51 -13.03 3.19
N LEU A 185 9.70 -11.96 3.23
CA LEU A 185 9.05 -11.46 4.44
C LEU A 185 7.68 -10.88 4.09
N ALA A 186 6.69 -11.05 4.95
CA ALA A 186 5.42 -10.34 4.81
C ALA A 186 5.08 -9.54 6.07
N VAL A 187 4.39 -8.43 5.88
CA VAL A 187 3.86 -7.58 6.94
C VAL A 187 2.34 -7.48 6.75
N PRO A 188 1.54 -7.89 7.73
CA PRO A 188 0.10 -7.71 7.69
C PRO A 188 -0.26 -6.23 7.88
N MET A 189 -1.25 -5.76 7.12
CA MET A 189 -1.77 -4.39 7.15
C MET A 189 -3.29 -4.38 7.07
N HIS A 190 -3.90 -3.19 7.07
CA HIS A 190 -5.35 -2.97 6.90
C HIS A 190 -6.20 -3.78 7.90
N TYR A 191 -5.84 -3.74 9.18
CA TYR A 191 -6.57 -4.39 10.27
C TYR A 191 -6.49 -3.56 11.57
N ASN A 192 -7.43 -3.76 12.47
CA ASN A 192 -7.52 -3.09 13.78
C ASN A 192 -7.64 -1.55 13.76
N THR A 193 -7.87 -0.94 12.60
CA THR A 193 -8.16 0.50 12.52
C THR A 193 -9.57 0.79 13.05
N TRP A 194 -10.53 -0.10 12.76
CA TRP A 194 -11.89 -0.06 13.25
C TRP A 194 -12.38 -1.45 13.70
N PRO A 195 -13.41 -1.52 14.56
CA PRO A 195 -13.92 -2.81 15.06
C PRO A 195 -14.31 -3.80 13.95
N LEU A 196 -14.81 -3.31 12.79
CA LEU A 196 -15.27 -4.16 11.69
C LEU A 196 -14.13 -4.93 11.00
N ILE A 197 -12.90 -4.43 11.08
CA ILE A 197 -11.69 -5.07 10.54
C ILE A 197 -10.75 -5.53 11.65
N ALA A 198 -11.30 -5.87 12.81
CA ALA A 198 -10.50 -6.34 13.93
C ALA A 198 -9.99 -7.76 13.69
N GLN A 199 -8.66 -7.94 13.77
CA GLN A 199 -7.97 -9.23 13.59
C GLN A 199 -6.84 -9.41 14.59
N ASP A 200 -6.51 -10.66 14.92
CA ASP A 200 -5.31 -10.99 15.71
C ASP A 200 -4.09 -11.16 14.78
N GLY A 201 -3.42 -10.05 14.48
CA GLY A 201 -2.21 -10.05 13.65
C GLY A 201 -1.09 -10.94 14.19
N PRO A 202 -0.78 -10.93 15.49
CA PRO A 202 0.14 -11.91 16.11
C PRO A 202 -0.27 -13.37 15.91
N ALA A 203 -1.55 -13.74 16.03
CA ALA A 203 -2.00 -15.10 15.77
C ALA A 203 -1.85 -15.48 14.29
N PHE A 204 -2.20 -14.58 13.37
CA PHE A 204 -1.94 -14.76 11.94
C PHE A 204 -0.46 -15.03 11.67
N ALA A 205 0.43 -14.18 12.21
CA ALA A 205 1.88 -14.34 12.02
C ALA A 205 2.40 -15.67 12.58
N ARG A 206 1.95 -16.12 13.75
CA ARG A 206 2.33 -17.45 14.29
C ARG A 206 1.94 -18.57 13.33
N ARG A 207 0.69 -18.59 12.86
CA ARG A 207 0.19 -19.60 11.91
C ARG A 207 0.97 -19.61 10.60
N ALA A 208 1.24 -18.43 10.05
CA ALA A 208 2.03 -18.29 8.82
C ALA A 208 3.47 -18.78 9.01
N ASN A 209 4.11 -18.45 10.14
CA ASN A 209 5.47 -18.88 10.45
C ASN A 209 5.55 -20.40 10.66
N GLU A 210 4.54 -21.01 11.30
CA GLU A 210 4.41 -22.46 11.44
C GLU A 210 4.23 -23.16 10.06
N ALA A 211 3.58 -22.47 9.10
CA ALA A 211 3.44 -22.95 7.72
C ALA A 211 4.70 -22.72 6.85
N GLY A 212 5.78 -22.15 7.41
CA GLY A 212 7.05 -21.97 6.72
C GLY A 212 7.25 -20.61 6.03
N HIS A 213 6.33 -19.67 6.24
CA HIS A 213 6.49 -18.28 5.80
C HIS A 213 7.23 -17.45 6.86
N THR A 214 7.70 -16.27 6.48
CA THR A 214 8.23 -15.30 7.44
C THR A 214 7.27 -14.11 7.49
N VAL A 215 6.54 -13.96 8.60
CA VAL A 215 5.56 -12.88 8.79
C VAL A 215 5.87 -12.12 10.07
N LEU A 216 5.96 -10.80 9.95
CA LEU A 216 6.24 -9.89 11.07
C LEU A 216 5.14 -8.84 11.18
N PRO A 217 4.25 -8.91 12.18
CA PRO A 217 3.27 -7.87 12.42
C PRO A 217 3.97 -6.66 13.06
N LEU A 218 3.93 -5.52 12.38
CA LEU A 218 4.48 -4.26 12.90
C LEU A 218 3.42 -3.48 13.67
N LYS A 219 3.84 -2.79 14.71
CA LYS A 219 3.04 -1.75 15.35
C LYS A 219 3.25 -0.43 14.61
N PRO A 220 2.24 0.46 14.59
CA PRO A 220 2.42 1.80 14.05
C PRO A 220 3.63 2.51 14.68
N GLY A 221 4.50 3.07 13.85
CA GLY A 221 5.78 3.69 14.22
C GLY A 221 6.99 2.75 14.19
N GLU A 222 6.79 1.44 14.13
CA GLU A 222 7.91 0.49 14.03
C GLU A 222 8.55 0.52 12.65
N LYS A 223 9.87 0.29 12.65
CA LYS A 223 10.70 0.27 11.45
C LYS A 223 11.20 -1.15 11.17
N LEU A 224 11.32 -1.45 9.90
CA LEU A 224 11.83 -2.72 9.39
C LEU A 224 12.86 -2.44 8.29
N GLU A 225 13.97 -3.13 8.32
CA GLU A 225 14.93 -3.17 7.21
C GLU A 225 14.73 -4.46 6.38
N ILE A 226 14.66 -4.32 5.06
CA ILE A 226 14.50 -5.43 4.11
C ILE A 226 15.63 -5.46 3.10
#